data_499e96c052bd6162fd9b12eda4398cf2
#
_entry.id   499e96c052bd6162fd9b12eda4398cf2
#
_cell.length_a   1.000
_cell.length_b   1.000
_cell.length_c   1.000
_cell.angle_alpha   90.00
_cell.angle_beta   90.00
_cell.angle_gamma   90.00
#
_symmetry.space_group_name_H-M   'P 1'
#
loop_
_entity.id
_entity.type
_entity.pdbx_description
1 polymer ?
#
loop_
_entity_poly.entity_id
_entity_poly.type
_entity_poly.pdbx_seq_one_letter_code
_entity_poly.pdbx_strand_id
1 'polypeptide(L)'
;MPPTSMKRLVFAVVTLGGWWFLSVQSSLTAQTTSGRGNHKGAASPSSIDSLIGHHAQQMIEQGRQIFRYDTFGDEAFWGDALQLHKAIAGEKQGGVGPGVSPKTALAVGLKVDLDALPASLVDQLKAGKVNLDDPATTLALLKVNSVVGVTGRFDNQGKLVSMGIQCALCHSSVDDALVPGIGHRLDGWGARDLNIGAIISLAPNLQPFVDLLGVDVATVKKVLGSWGPGCFDAELDKDGKGLRPDGKRACTLIPPAYGLAGVNLHTWTGFGSVPYWNAFVGVTDMHGSGTFYDARLSDKSTYPVAAKSGSYNSRGKPDRLTSKLAALQFYQLAIPAPKPPAGSYDQAAATRGKVVFEGKGTCANCHVPPLYTEPGNNLHTPAEVGVDAFQADRSPTHMYRTAPLAGLWSHQKGGFYHDGRFATLRDVIDHYNDLLKLALTDREKADLIEYLKSL
;
A
#
# COMPACT_ATOMS: atom_id res chain seq x y z
N MET A 1 -0.84 28.91 -57.77
CA MET A 1 -1.88 28.03 -58.31
C MET A 1 -2.72 27.50 -57.14
N PRO A 2 -4.06 27.58 -57.21
CA PRO A 2 -4.94 27.57 -56.05
C PRO A 2 -5.34 26.15 -55.60
N PRO A 3 -5.93 26.03 -54.39
CA PRO A 3 -6.27 24.77 -53.79
C PRO A 3 -7.66 24.26 -54.20
N THR A 4 -7.78 22.96 -54.27
CA THR A 4 -9.02 22.24 -54.57
C THR A 4 -9.86 22.00 -53.30
N SER A 5 -11.12 22.35 -53.42
CA SER A 5 -12.21 22.25 -52.47
C SER A 5 -12.56 20.79 -52.10
N MET A 6 -12.86 20.55 -50.85
CA MET A 6 -13.49 19.31 -50.38
C MET A 6 -14.87 19.59 -49.80
N LYS A 7 -15.87 18.97 -50.44
CA LYS A 7 -17.30 19.13 -50.22
C LYS A 7 -17.73 18.54 -48.89
N ARG A 8 -18.50 19.30 -48.13
CA ARG A 8 -19.25 18.85 -46.94
C ARG A 8 -20.44 18.00 -47.37
N LEU A 9 -20.58 16.81 -46.79
CA LEU A 9 -21.82 16.04 -46.87
C LEU A 9 -22.53 16.18 -45.51
N VAL A 10 -23.71 16.80 -45.56
CA VAL A 10 -24.65 16.95 -44.45
C VAL A 10 -25.62 15.77 -44.54
N PHE A 11 -25.71 14.96 -43.46
CA PHE A 11 -26.82 14.04 -43.28
C PHE A 11 -27.72 14.56 -42.15
N ALA A 12 -28.92 14.92 -42.55
CA ALA A 12 -30.03 15.19 -41.64
C ALA A 12 -30.61 13.84 -41.13
N VAL A 13 -30.77 13.68 -39.83
CA VAL A 13 -31.58 12.61 -39.25
C VAL A 13 -32.81 13.22 -38.60
N VAL A 14 -33.93 12.79 -39.08
CA VAL A 14 -35.29 13.17 -38.65
C VAL A 14 -35.62 12.48 -37.33
N THR A 15 -36.10 13.25 -36.37
CA THR A 15 -36.70 12.80 -35.11
C THR A 15 -38.19 12.44 -35.31
N LEU A 16 -38.61 11.34 -34.68
CA LEU A 16 -39.98 11.01 -34.21
C LEU A 16 -39.82 9.76 -33.34
N GLY A 17 -40.03 9.71 -32.07
CA GLY A 17 -41.23 10.04 -31.33
C GLY A 17 -41.69 8.75 -30.63
N GLY A 18 -41.90 8.77 -29.35
CA GLY A 18 -42.65 7.73 -28.71
C GLY A 18 -42.11 7.25 -27.36
N TRP A 19 -42.45 7.92 -26.29
CA TRP A 19 -42.29 7.48 -24.92
C TRP A 19 -43.33 6.42 -24.57
N TRP A 20 -42.89 5.25 -24.11
CA TRP A 20 -43.71 4.36 -23.29
C TRP A 20 -42.88 3.88 -22.10
N PHE A 21 -43.17 4.44 -20.94
CA PHE A 21 -42.80 3.85 -19.66
C PHE A 21 -43.71 2.70 -19.30
N LEU A 22 -43.21 1.49 -19.28
CA LEU A 22 -43.86 0.36 -18.61
C LEU A 22 -43.08 0.05 -17.35
N SER A 23 -43.65 0.45 -16.21
CA SER A 23 -43.23 0.01 -14.89
C SER A 23 -43.65 -1.46 -14.69
N VAL A 24 -42.66 -2.35 -14.65
CA VAL A 24 -42.88 -3.72 -14.21
C VAL A 24 -42.49 -3.82 -12.73
N GLN A 25 -43.47 -3.75 -11.87
CA GLN A 25 -43.34 -4.19 -10.49
C GLN A 25 -43.45 -5.73 -10.46
N SER A 26 -42.35 -6.40 -10.22
CA SER A 26 -42.31 -7.83 -9.97
C SER A 26 -42.37 -8.06 -8.47
N SER A 27 -43.56 -8.40 -7.98
CA SER A 27 -43.80 -8.95 -6.64
C SER A 27 -43.31 -10.40 -6.61
N LEU A 28 -42.25 -10.66 -5.86
CA LEU A 28 -41.82 -12.02 -5.53
C LEU A 28 -42.69 -12.57 -4.40
N THR A 29 -43.67 -13.39 -4.74
CA THR A 29 -44.34 -14.27 -3.81
C THR A 29 -43.59 -15.59 -3.70
N ALA A 30 -43.05 -15.85 -2.52
CA ALA A 30 -42.45 -17.14 -2.18
C ALA A 30 -43.56 -18.19 -2.01
N GLN A 31 -43.62 -19.18 -2.88
CA GLN A 31 -44.39 -20.39 -2.66
C GLN A 31 -43.50 -21.47 -2.05
N THR A 32 -43.79 -21.81 -0.81
CA THR A 32 -43.25 -23.00 -0.16
C THR A 32 -44.07 -24.22 -0.62
N THR A 33 -43.45 -25.12 -1.35
CA THR A 33 -43.95 -26.48 -1.54
C THR A 33 -42.98 -27.47 -0.90
N SER A 34 -43.49 -28.12 0.16
CA SER A 34 -42.86 -29.28 0.79
C SER A 34 -43.01 -30.50 -0.13
N GLY A 35 -41.90 -31.05 -0.60
CA GLY A 35 -41.84 -32.33 -1.30
C GLY A 35 -40.63 -33.12 -0.82
N ARG A 36 -40.84 -34.09 0.09
CA ARG A 36 -39.83 -35.10 0.41
C ARG A 36 -39.65 -36.02 -0.82
N GLY A 37 -38.49 -35.95 -1.44
CA GLY A 37 -38.02 -36.91 -2.43
C GLY A 37 -36.56 -37.23 -2.15
N ASN A 38 -36.33 -38.45 -1.65
CA ASN A 38 -35.02 -39.02 -1.38
C ASN A 38 -34.40 -39.45 -2.71
N HIS A 39 -33.59 -38.57 -3.35
CA HIS A 39 -32.73 -38.96 -4.47
C HIS A 39 -31.27 -38.76 -4.05
N LYS A 40 -30.56 -39.88 -3.89
CA LYS A 40 -29.09 -39.90 -3.98
C LYS A 40 -28.74 -39.44 -5.39
N GLY A 41 -28.59 -38.11 -5.57
CA GLY A 41 -28.21 -37.50 -6.82
C GLY A 41 -26.70 -37.55 -6.97
N ALA A 42 -26.22 -38.00 -8.11
CA ALA A 42 -24.87 -37.71 -8.59
C ALA A 42 -24.63 -36.22 -8.48
N ALA A 43 -23.41 -35.83 -8.06
CA ALA A 43 -22.99 -34.43 -7.99
C ALA A 43 -23.31 -33.75 -9.33
N SER A 44 -24.18 -32.79 -9.33
CA SER A 44 -24.46 -31.95 -10.50
C SER A 44 -23.15 -31.35 -10.98
N PRO A 45 -22.87 -31.29 -12.28
CA PRO A 45 -21.71 -30.56 -12.78
C PRO A 45 -21.77 -29.15 -12.20
N SER A 46 -20.67 -28.70 -11.59
CA SER A 46 -20.58 -27.39 -10.98
C SER A 46 -21.01 -26.31 -11.98
N SER A 47 -22.01 -25.51 -11.64
CA SER A 47 -22.42 -24.37 -12.47
C SER A 47 -21.23 -23.44 -12.70
N ILE A 48 -21.23 -22.65 -13.78
CA ILE A 48 -20.16 -21.66 -14.02
C ILE A 48 -20.01 -20.72 -12.82
N ASP A 49 -21.09 -20.35 -12.14
CA ASP A 49 -21.07 -19.51 -10.95
C ASP A 49 -20.34 -20.17 -9.79
N SER A 50 -20.52 -21.48 -9.61
CA SER A 50 -19.76 -22.26 -8.61
C SER A 50 -18.27 -22.31 -8.93
N LEU A 51 -17.90 -22.47 -10.20
CA LEU A 51 -16.50 -22.43 -10.65
C LEU A 51 -15.85 -21.06 -10.42
N ILE A 52 -16.58 -19.98 -10.76
CA ILE A 52 -16.12 -18.59 -10.52
C ILE A 52 -15.90 -18.36 -9.03
N GLY A 53 -16.88 -18.70 -8.18
CA GLY A 53 -16.80 -18.51 -6.74
C GLY A 53 -15.62 -19.28 -6.13
N HIS A 54 -15.45 -20.55 -6.50
CA HIS A 54 -14.36 -21.39 -6.02
C HIS A 54 -12.98 -20.86 -6.46
N HIS A 55 -12.85 -20.46 -7.72
CA HIS A 55 -11.63 -19.85 -8.24
C HIS A 55 -11.27 -18.56 -7.50
N ALA A 56 -12.23 -17.66 -7.31
CA ALA A 56 -12.01 -16.40 -6.60
C ALA A 56 -11.53 -16.64 -5.15
N GLN A 57 -12.16 -17.59 -4.44
CA GLN A 57 -11.74 -17.95 -3.09
C GLN A 57 -10.32 -18.52 -3.03
N GLN A 58 -9.96 -19.40 -3.98
CA GLN A 58 -8.60 -19.94 -4.08
C GLN A 58 -7.57 -18.84 -4.34
N MET A 59 -7.87 -17.91 -5.26
CA MET A 59 -6.98 -16.79 -5.58
C MET A 59 -6.78 -15.86 -4.39
N ILE A 60 -7.86 -15.55 -3.65
CA ILE A 60 -7.77 -14.72 -2.44
C ILE A 60 -6.90 -15.41 -1.37
N GLU A 61 -7.11 -16.72 -1.13
CA GLU A 61 -6.33 -17.45 -0.14
C GLU A 61 -4.84 -17.53 -0.51
N GLN A 62 -4.54 -17.89 -1.75
CA GLN A 62 -3.16 -17.91 -2.26
C GLN A 62 -2.53 -16.52 -2.21
N GLY A 63 -3.26 -15.48 -2.62
CA GLY A 63 -2.79 -14.11 -2.58
C GLY A 63 -2.51 -13.62 -1.17
N ARG A 64 -3.32 -14.01 -0.17
CA ARG A 64 -3.09 -13.73 1.24
C ARG A 64 -1.79 -14.36 1.74
N GLN A 65 -1.53 -15.63 1.38
CA GLN A 65 -0.29 -16.31 1.75
C GLN A 65 0.93 -15.62 1.12
N ILE A 66 0.84 -15.23 -0.16
CA ILE A 66 1.89 -14.51 -0.86
C ILE A 66 2.13 -13.14 -0.20
N PHE A 67 1.08 -12.35 0.02
CA PHE A 67 1.16 -11.02 0.61
C PHE A 67 1.80 -11.03 2.00
N ARG A 68 1.45 -12.03 2.82
CA ARG A 68 1.88 -12.13 4.23
C ARG A 68 3.25 -12.77 4.43
N TYR A 69 3.67 -13.70 3.53
CA TYR A 69 4.80 -14.58 3.84
C TYR A 69 5.79 -14.79 2.69
N ASP A 70 5.52 -14.32 1.47
CA ASP A 70 6.42 -14.55 0.34
C ASP A 70 7.47 -13.46 0.24
N THR A 71 8.73 -13.86 0.16
CA THR A 71 9.89 -12.99 0.06
C THR A 71 10.40 -12.88 -1.38
N PHE A 72 9.84 -13.64 -2.30
CA PHE A 72 10.30 -13.72 -3.70
C PHE A 72 11.80 -14.02 -3.86
N GLY A 73 12.43 -14.55 -2.80
CA GLY A 73 13.87 -14.86 -2.77
C GLY A 73 14.76 -13.67 -2.43
N ASP A 74 14.22 -12.63 -1.82
CA ASP A 74 14.92 -11.41 -1.41
C ASP A 74 15.88 -11.63 -0.23
N GLU A 75 15.89 -12.82 0.37
CA GLU A 75 16.88 -13.24 1.37
C GLU A 75 18.32 -13.07 0.86
N ALA A 76 18.53 -13.24 -0.46
CA ALA A 76 19.83 -13.01 -1.08
C ALA A 76 20.34 -11.56 -0.89
N PHE A 77 19.42 -10.60 -0.82
CA PHE A 77 19.77 -9.19 -0.58
C PHE A 77 19.77 -8.85 0.91
N TRP A 78 18.65 -9.02 1.61
CA TRP A 78 18.50 -8.60 3.01
C TRP A 78 19.31 -9.46 3.97
N GLY A 79 19.30 -10.77 3.76
CA GLY A 79 20.01 -11.74 4.56
C GLY A 79 21.47 -11.86 4.17
N ASP A 80 21.76 -12.17 2.90
CA ASP A 80 23.11 -12.58 2.49
C ASP A 80 23.99 -11.36 2.19
N ALA A 81 23.53 -10.42 1.36
CA ALA A 81 24.31 -9.25 0.97
C ALA A 81 24.43 -8.20 2.09
N LEU A 82 23.30 -7.73 2.65
CA LEU A 82 23.29 -6.73 3.74
C LEU A 82 23.62 -7.31 5.11
N GLN A 83 23.46 -8.65 5.30
CA GLN A 83 23.70 -9.37 6.54
C GLN A 83 22.81 -8.89 7.71
N LEU A 84 21.61 -8.35 7.42
CA LEU A 84 20.74 -7.74 8.42
C LEU A 84 20.34 -8.76 9.52
N HIS A 85 20.19 -10.05 9.18
CA HIS A 85 19.96 -11.13 10.13
C HIS A 85 21.01 -11.19 11.26
N LYS A 86 22.28 -10.83 10.98
CA LYS A 86 23.34 -10.83 11.99
C LYS A 86 23.12 -9.71 13.01
N ALA A 87 22.70 -8.51 12.57
CA ALA A 87 22.35 -7.41 13.47
C ALA A 87 21.11 -7.73 14.31
N ILE A 88 20.13 -8.45 13.73
CA ILE A 88 18.93 -8.90 14.47
C ILE A 88 19.34 -9.90 15.57
N ALA A 89 20.16 -10.89 15.25
CA ALA A 89 20.60 -11.92 16.20
C ALA A 89 21.47 -11.35 17.34
N GLY A 90 22.40 -10.46 17.02
CA GLY A 90 23.39 -9.95 17.95
C GLY A 90 24.46 -10.99 18.31
N GLU A 91 25.55 -10.55 18.94
CA GLU A 91 26.72 -11.38 19.27
C GLU A 91 26.35 -12.62 20.12
N LYS A 92 25.45 -12.45 21.09
CA LYS A 92 25.01 -13.54 21.98
C LYS A 92 24.31 -14.69 21.24
N GLN A 93 23.75 -14.43 20.07
CA GLN A 93 23.03 -15.41 19.22
C GLN A 93 23.80 -15.73 17.92
N GLY A 94 25.11 -15.45 17.91
CA GLY A 94 25.98 -15.73 16.77
C GLY A 94 25.90 -14.75 15.61
N GLY A 95 25.38 -13.54 15.86
CA GLY A 95 25.39 -12.39 14.96
C GLY A 95 26.44 -11.34 15.33
N VAL A 96 26.08 -10.05 15.19
CA VAL A 96 26.95 -8.89 15.50
C VAL A 96 26.19 -7.82 16.28
N GLY A 97 26.91 -7.10 17.14
CA GLY A 97 26.36 -6.04 17.97
C GLY A 97 25.38 -6.53 19.05
N PRO A 98 24.56 -5.64 19.62
CA PRO A 98 23.72 -5.96 20.78
C PRO A 98 22.53 -6.88 20.45
N GLY A 99 22.18 -7.04 19.18
CA GLY A 99 20.94 -7.67 18.74
C GLY A 99 19.73 -6.74 18.81
N VAL A 100 18.62 -7.17 18.22
CA VAL A 100 17.36 -6.41 18.19
C VAL A 100 16.36 -7.08 19.13
N SER A 101 16.04 -6.43 20.25
CA SER A 101 15.00 -6.89 21.17
C SER A 101 13.59 -6.58 20.61
N PRO A 102 12.52 -7.29 21.05
CA PRO A 102 11.15 -6.94 20.68
C PRO A 102 10.80 -5.48 20.96
N LYS A 103 11.23 -4.94 22.08
CA LYS A 103 11.02 -3.54 22.46
C LYS A 103 11.66 -2.57 21.47
N THR A 104 12.88 -2.86 21.01
CA THR A 104 13.56 -2.08 19.96
C THR A 104 12.83 -2.21 18.63
N ALA A 105 12.41 -3.42 18.26
CA ALA A 105 11.67 -3.70 17.03
C ALA A 105 10.32 -2.95 16.99
N LEU A 106 9.55 -3.00 18.09
CA LEU A 106 8.30 -2.27 18.23
C LEU A 106 8.50 -0.75 18.20
N ALA A 107 9.59 -0.24 18.79
CA ALA A 107 9.91 1.20 18.80
C ALA A 107 10.20 1.75 17.39
N VAL A 108 10.70 0.94 16.47
CA VAL A 108 10.86 1.31 15.05
C VAL A 108 9.66 0.92 14.19
N GLY A 109 8.54 0.57 14.83
CA GLY A 109 7.26 0.36 14.16
C GLY A 109 7.02 -1.04 13.59
N LEU A 110 7.89 -2.02 13.84
CA LEU A 110 7.57 -3.42 13.55
C LEU A 110 6.38 -3.89 14.39
N LYS A 111 5.66 -4.90 13.91
CA LYS A 111 4.42 -5.40 14.50
C LYS A 111 4.51 -6.89 14.76
N VAL A 112 3.71 -7.37 15.72
CA VAL A 112 3.55 -8.79 16.02
C VAL A 112 2.10 -9.20 15.81
N ASP A 113 1.91 -10.20 14.96
CA ASP A 113 0.63 -10.83 14.68
C ASP A 113 0.23 -11.74 15.84
N LEU A 114 -0.79 -11.33 16.58
CA LEU A 114 -1.30 -12.07 17.73
C LEU A 114 -1.83 -13.46 17.33
N ASP A 115 -2.44 -13.58 16.16
CA ASP A 115 -3.03 -14.82 15.67
C ASP A 115 -1.97 -15.88 15.25
N ALA A 116 -0.73 -15.45 15.01
CA ALA A 116 0.40 -16.34 14.72
C ALA A 116 1.10 -16.85 15.99
N LEU A 117 0.76 -16.31 17.17
CA LEU A 117 1.41 -16.71 18.43
C LEU A 117 0.78 -17.99 19.00
N PRO A 118 1.60 -18.93 19.52
CA PRO A 118 1.09 -20.02 20.35
C PRO A 118 0.32 -19.49 21.57
N ALA A 119 -0.80 -20.13 21.94
CA ALA A 119 -1.64 -19.69 23.07
C ALA A 119 -0.82 -19.52 24.38
N SER A 120 0.11 -20.43 24.66
CA SER A 120 0.99 -20.33 25.84
C SER A 120 1.87 -19.10 25.85
N LEU A 121 2.30 -18.61 24.66
CA LEU A 121 3.10 -17.38 24.55
C LEU A 121 2.21 -16.14 24.74
N VAL A 122 0.98 -16.18 24.23
CA VAL A 122 -0.02 -15.13 24.48
C VAL A 122 -0.31 -14.97 25.96
N ASP A 123 -0.49 -16.08 26.69
CA ASP A 123 -0.73 -16.06 28.14
C ASP A 123 0.50 -15.50 28.93
N GLN A 124 1.70 -15.86 28.50
CA GLN A 124 2.93 -15.31 29.09
C GLN A 124 3.08 -13.80 28.81
N LEU A 125 2.73 -13.33 27.60
CA LEU A 125 2.72 -11.90 27.25
C LEU A 125 1.71 -11.14 28.12
N LYS A 126 0.49 -11.64 28.25
CA LYS A 126 -0.55 -11.06 29.12
C LYS A 126 -0.12 -10.99 30.59
N ALA A 127 0.62 -12.00 31.05
CA ALA A 127 1.13 -12.07 32.40
C ALA A 127 2.42 -11.24 32.62
N GLY A 128 2.94 -10.55 31.59
CA GLY A 128 4.20 -9.80 31.68
C GLY A 128 5.44 -10.66 31.92
N LYS A 129 5.38 -11.97 31.58
CA LYS A 129 6.47 -12.94 31.82
C LYS A 129 7.45 -13.06 30.65
N VAL A 130 7.16 -12.42 29.50
CA VAL A 130 8.06 -12.42 28.35
C VAL A 130 9.04 -11.26 28.46
N ASN A 131 10.32 -11.55 28.36
CA ASN A 131 11.35 -10.51 28.38
C ASN A 131 11.42 -9.83 27.02
N LEU A 132 10.82 -8.64 26.88
CA LEU A 132 10.83 -7.85 25.66
C LEU A 132 12.14 -7.07 25.42
N ASP A 133 13.08 -7.08 26.38
CA ASP A 133 14.41 -6.48 26.22
C ASP A 133 15.47 -7.49 25.72
N ASP A 134 15.11 -8.78 25.54
CA ASP A 134 16.02 -9.83 25.10
C ASP A 134 15.89 -10.10 23.59
N PRO A 135 16.98 -9.97 22.78
CA PRO A 135 16.99 -10.35 21.37
C PRO A 135 16.62 -11.83 21.11
N ALA A 136 16.86 -12.74 22.08
CA ALA A 136 16.42 -14.13 21.94
C ALA A 136 14.89 -14.25 21.77
N THR A 137 14.12 -13.35 22.39
CA THR A 137 12.66 -13.28 22.24
C THR A 137 12.29 -12.89 20.80
N THR A 138 13.01 -11.96 20.15
CA THR A 138 12.80 -11.63 18.74
C THR A 138 13.02 -12.84 17.83
N LEU A 139 14.07 -13.63 18.08
CA LEU A 139 14.31 -14.86 17.31
C LEU A 139 13.18 -15.88 17.51
N ALA A 140 12.64 -16.00 18.73
CA ALA A 140 11.50 -16.87 19.00
C ALA A 140 10.25 -16.42 18.23
N LEU A 141 9.97 -15.12 18.15
CA LEU A 141 8.87 -14.53 17.38
C LEU A 141 9.05 -14.76 15.87
N LEU A 142 10.27 -14.61 15.35
CA LEU A 142 10.59 -14.90 13.94
C LEU A 142 10.42 -16.39 13.60
N LYS A 143 10.74 -17.30 14.52
CA LYS A 143 10.57 -18.76 14.31
C LYS A 143 9.12 -19.17 14.09
N VAL A 144 8.18 -18.47 14.72
CA VAL A 144 6.74 -18.74 14.56
C VAL A 144 6.07 -17.84 13.52
N ASN A 145 6.86 -17.12 12.71
CA ASN A 145 6.39 -16.18 11.66
C ASN A 145 5.37 -15.14 12.19
N SER A 146 5.49 -14.70 13.44
CA SER A 146 4.59 -13.71 14.03
C SER A 146 5.02 -12.27 13.80
N VAL A 147 6.27 -12.02 13.37
CA VAL A 147 6.73 -10.67 13.04
C VAL A 147 6.15 -10.27 11.68
N VAL A 148 5.28 -9.28 11.67
CA VAL A 148 4.58 -8.85 10.45
C VAL A 148 5.59 -8.34 9.42
N GLY A 149 5.56 -8.95 8.24
CA GLY A 149 6.37 -8.53 7.10
C GLY A 149 7.84 -8.96 7.14
N VAL A 150 8.24 -9.83 8.06
CA VAL A 150 9.62 -10.34 8.17
C VAL A 150 9.63 -11.86 8.35
N THR A 151 10.35 -12.57 7.49
CA THR A 151 10.60 -14.02 7.63
C THR A 151 12.05 -14.28 8.00
N GLY A 152 12.28 -14.97 9.12
CA GLY A 152 13.59 -15.52 9.50
C GLY A 152 13.83 -16.90 8.89
N ARG A 153 15.03 -17.14 8.38
CA ARG A 153 15.50 -18.47 7.95
C ARG A 153 16.44 -19.04 9.00
N PHE A 154 16.14 -20.22 9.49
CA PHE A 154 16.89 -20.87 10.56
C PHE A 154 17.51 -22.16 10.06
N ASP A 155 18.73 -22.47 10.52
CA ASP A 155 19.37 -23.76 10.28
C ASP A 155 18.82 -24.85 11.22
N ASN A 156 19.34 -26.08 11.04
CA ASN A 156 18.93 -27.23 11.83
C ASN A 156 19.31 -27.12 13.34
N GLN A 157 20.18 -26.19 13.69
CA GLN A 157 20.58 -25.89 15.06
C GLN A 157 19.75 -24.78 15.68
N GLY A 158 18.84 -24.18 14.87
CA GLY A 158 17.96 -23.09 15.30
C GLY A 158 18.61 -21.71 15.30
N LYS A 159 19.75 -21.54 14.63
CA LYS A 159 20.42 -20.27 14.41
C LYS A 159 19.78 -19.53 13.25
N LEU A 160 19.55 -18.22 13.39
CA LEU A 160 19.10 -17.36 12.31
C LEU A 160 20.25 -17.20 11.27
N VAL A 161 20.05 -17.69 10.07
CA VAL A 161 21.09 -17.71 9.00
C VAL A 161 20.79 -16.77 7.85
N SER A 162 19.53 -16.36 7.68
CA SER A 162 19.13 -15.34 6.72
C SER A 162 17.78 -14.76 7.10
N MET A 163 17.32 -13.72 6.40
CA MET A 163 15.99 -13.15 6.54
C MET A 163 15.54 -12.49 5.23
N GLY A 164 14.24 -12.40 5.05
CA GLY A 164 13.60 -11.69 3.96
C GLY A 164 12.41 -10.86 4.43
N ILE A 165 11.91 -10.02 3.56
CA ILE A 165 10.77 -9.14 3.81
C ILE A 165 9.58 -9.48 2.90
N GLN A 166 8.39 -9.03 3.28
CA GLN A 166 7.16 -9.27 2.52
C GLN A 166 6.38 -7.98 2.29
N CYS A 167 5.39 -8.00 1.37
CA CYS A 167 4.47 -6.89 1.12
C CYS A 167 3.83 -6.38 2.42
N ALA A 168 3.55 -7.29 3.36
CA ALA A 168 2.97 -6.99 4.65
C ALA A 168 3.83 -6.08 5.54
N LEU A 169 5.15 -5.96 5.31
CA LEU A 169 6.01 -5.06 6.08
C LEU A 169 5.54 -3.61 6.00
N CYS A 170 5.28 -3.15 4.77
CA CYS A 170 4.84 -1.78 4.51
C CYS A 170 3.32 -1.63 4.51
N HIS A 171 2.58 -2.69 4.18
CA HIS A 171 1.13 -2.63 3.95
C HIS A 171 0.31 -3.50 4.90
N SER A 172 0.79 -3.71 6.13
CA SER A 172 -0.01 -4.26 7.24
C SER A 172 0.30 -3.53 8.53
N SER A 173 -0.71 -3.47 9.40
CA SER A 173 -0.59 -3.05 10.78
C SER A 173 -1.24 -4.11 11.69
N VAL A 174 -1.44 -3.78 12.95
CA VAL A 174 -2.22 -4.54 13.91
C VAL A 174 -3.17 -3.62 14.68
N ASP A 175 -4.21 -4.19 15.29
CA ASP A 175 -5.23 -3.47 16.04
C ASP A 175 -4.84 -3.12 17.47
N ASP A 176 -3.60 -3.43 17.87
CA ASP A 176 -3.08 -3.21 19.23
C ASP A 176 -3.89 -3.90 20.35
N ALA A 177 -4.61 -4.98 20.01
CA ALA A 177 -5.54 -5.66 20.92
C ALA A 177 -4.88 -6.18 22.20
N LEU A 178 -3.58 -6.45 22.18
CA LEU A 178 -2.83 -6.89 23.36
C LEU A 178 -2.07 -5.75 24.01
N VAL A 179 -1.17 -5.13 23.27
CA VAL A 179 -0.39 -3.93 23.63
C VAL A 179 -0.01 -3.19 22.34
N PRO A 180 0.43 -1.92 22.38
CA PRO A 180 0.84 -1.20 21.19
C PRO A 180 1.85 -2.01 20.35
N GLY A 181 1.53 -2.25 19.10
CA GLY A 181 2.31 -3.03 18.13
C GLY A 181 2.10 -4.54 18.19
N ILE A 182 1.25 -5.07 19.09
CA ILE A 182 0.90 -6.50 19.17
C ILE A 182 -0.62 -6.65 19.14
N GLY A 183 -1.17 -7.25 18.09
CA GLY A 183 -2.61 -7.40 17.91
C GLY A 183 -2.96 -8.24 16.69
N HIS A 184 -4.24 -8.24 16.34
CA HIS A 184 -4.74 -8.90 15.14
C HIS A 184 -4.35 -8.11 13.87
N ARG A 185 -4.04 -8.81 12.81
CA ARG A 185 -3.54 -8.21 11.56
C ARG A 185 -4.59 -7.36 10.86
N LEU A 186 -4.14 -6.20 10.39
CA LEU A 186 -4.88 -5.27 9.54
C LEU A 186 -4.14 -5.16 8.19
N ASP A 187 -4.36 -6.13 7.31
CA ASP A 187 -3.75 -6.10 5.97
C ASP A 187 -4.34 -4.96 5.14
N GLY A 188 -3.50 -4.37 4.30
CA GLY A 188 -3.84 -3.19 3.49
C GLY A 188 -3.62 -1.86 4.19
N TRP A 189 -3.39 -1.83 5.51
CA TRP A 189 -3.08 -0.60 6.23
C TRP A 189 -1.64 -0.17 5.99
N GLY A 190 -1.42 1.08 5.60
CA GLY A 190 -0.07 1.62 5.47
C GLY A 190 0.63 1.68 6.82
N ALA A 191 1.82 1.10 6.93
CA ALA A 191 2.61 1.07 8.17
C ALA A 191 3.24 2.44 8.47
N ARG A 192 2.41 3.40 8.90
CA ARG A 192 2.76 4.82 9.08
C ARG A 192 3.68 5.11 10.27
N ASP A 193 3.96 4.14 11.09
CA ASP A 193 4.92 4.19 12.20
C ASP A 193 6.20 3.36 11.95
N LEU A 194 6.28 2.63 10.84
CA LEU A 194 7.45 1.84 10.47
C LEU A 194 8.60 2.74 10.01
N ASN A 195 9.73 2.69 10.69
CA ASN A 195 10.94 3.43 10.34
C ASN A 195 11.91 2.53 9.54
N ILE A 196 11.64 2.38 8.26
CA ILE A 196 12.41 1.53 7.34
C ILE A 196 13.87 1.98 7.28
N GLY A 197 14.11 3.28 7.22
CA GLY A 197 15.48 3.83 7.19
C GLY A 197 16.31 3.45 8.41
N ALA A 198 15.72 3.51 9.61
CA ALA A 198 16.38 3.06 10.83
C ALA A 198 16.67 1.56 10.82
N ILE A 199 15.72 0.74 10.31
CA ILE A 199 15.88 -0.71 10.20
C ILE A 199 17.03 -1.06 9.24
N ILE A 200 17.05 -0.48 8.04
CA ILE A 200 18.12 -0.72 7.04
C ILE A 200 19.47 -0.27 7.57
N SER A 201 19.51 0.83 8.33
CA SER A 201 20.76 1.37 8.90
C SER A 201 21.43 0.44 9.91
N LEU A 202 20.73 -0.59 10.43
CA LEU A 202 21.30 -1.64 11.29
C LEU A 202 22.15 -2.65 10.51
N ALA A 203 22.03 -2.69 9.17
CA ALA A 203 22.73 -3.67 8.36
C ALA A 203 24.25 -3.54 8.52
N PRO A 204 24.97 -4.63 8.83
CA PRO A 204 26.43 -4.62 8.96
C PRO A 204 27.15 -4.26 7.67
N ASN A 205 26.51 -4.53 6.52
CA ASN A 205 27.09 -4.26 5.20
C ASN A 205 26.13 -3.42 4.36
N LEU A 206 26.43 -2.13 4.16
CA LEU A 206 25.69 -1.22 3.28
C LEU A 206 26.32 -1.07 1.88
N GLN A 207 27.37 -1.86 1.56
CA GLN A 207 28.05 -1.78 0.28
C GLN A 207 27.12 -1.99 -0.92
N PRO A 208 26.09 -2.88 -0.88
CA PRO A 208 25.15 -3.01 -1.99
C PRO A 208 24.43 -1.70 -2.35
N PHE A 209 24.06 -0.88 -1.38
CA PHE A 209 23.50 0.46 -1.66
C PHE A 209 24.55 1.46 -2.17
N VAL A 210 25.77 1.39 -1.68
CA VAL A 210 26.89 2.20 -2.18
C VAL A 210 27.11 1.93 -3.67
N ASP A 211 27.17 0.66 -4.06
CA ASP A 211 27.39 0.23 -5.45
C ASP A 211 26.22 0.61 -6.37
N LEU A 212 25.00 0.43 -5.89
CA LEU A 212 23.78 0.78 -6.63
C LEU A 212 23.69 2.29 -6.89
N LEU A 213 23.84 3.08 -5.83
CA LEU A 213 23.60 4.53 -5.86
C LEU A 213 24.85 5.32 -6.29
N GLY A 214 26.04 4.74 -6.19
CA GLY A 214 27.30 5.40 -6.53
C GLY A 214 27.71 6.49 -5.52
N VAL A 215 27.37 6.31 -4.24
CA VAL A 215 27.66 7.24 -3.13
C VAL A 215 28.41 6.51 -2.00
N ASP A 216 28.94 7.21 -1.03
CA ASP A 216 29.58 6.58 0.13
C ASP A 216 28.58 6.11 1.22
N VAL A 217 29.07 5.30 2.16
CA VAL A 217 28.25 4.76 3.27
C VAL A 217 27.67 5.89 4.15
N ALA A 218 28.39 6.98 4.34
CA ALA A 218 27.92 8.11 5.15
C ALA A 218 26.71 8.78 4.50
N THR A 219 26.74 8.94 3.18
CA THR A 219 25.63 9.46 2.39
C THR A 219 24.41 8.51 2.44
N VAL A 220 24.62 7.20 2.29
CA VAL A 220 23.54 6.20 2.44
C VAL A 220 22.89 6.34 3.82
N LYS A 221 23.67 6.36 4.90
CA LYS A 221 23.13 6.53 6.27
C LYS A 221 22.44 7.87 6.47
N LYS A 222 22.93 8.95 5.88
CA LYS A 222 22.26 10.26 5.95
C LYS A 222 20.89 10.23 5.29
N VAL A 223 20.77 9.63 4.12
CA VAL A 223 19.48 9.48 3.40
C VAL A 223 18.52 8.62 4.22
N LEU A 224 18.93 7.42 4.64
CA LEU A 224 18.12 6.52 5.46
C LEU A 224 17.67 7.18 6.77
N GLY A 225 18.57 7.91 7.44
CA GLY A 225 18.23 8.65 8.67
C GLY A 225 17.26 9.81 8.48
N SER A 226 17.13 10.31 7.25
CA SER A 226 16.17 11.39 6.94
C SER A 226 14.72 10.92 6.81
N TRP A 227 14.46 9.63 6.56
CA TRP A 227 13.13 9.13 6.25
C TRP A 227 12.17 9.25 7.44
N GLY A 228 12.53 8.68 8.59
CA GLY A 228 11.65 8.65 9.75
C GLY A 228 10.47 7.69 9.62
N PRO A 229 9.55 7.67 10.61
CA PRO A 229 8.41 6.77 10.62
C PRO A 229 7.45 6.97 9.44
N GLY A 230 6.98 5.86 8.87
CA GLY A 230 5.96 5.83 7.83
C GLY A 230 6.39 6.34 6.46
N CYS A 231 7.66 6.63 6.26
CA CYS A 231 8.20 7.15 5.02
C CYS A 231 9.14 6.14 4.34
N PHE A 232 8.96 5.96 3.03
CA PHE A 232 9.79 5.11 2.19
C PHE A 232 9.99 5.75 0.82
N ASP A 233 11.16 5.59 0.24
CA ASP A 233 11.53 6.18 -1.04
C ASP A 233 11.64 5.11 -2.14
N ALA A 234 10.51 4.72 -2.72
CA ALA A 234 10.45 3.77 -3.83
C ALA A 234 11.04 4.33 -5.14
N GLU A 235 11.28 5.61 -5.22
CA GLU A 235 11.91 6.25 -6.38
C GLU A 235 13.44 6.27 -6.30
N LEU A 236 14.02 6.04 -5.12
CA LEU A 236 15.47 6.11 -4.92
C LEU A 236 16.25 5.17 -5.85
N ASP A 237 15.75 3.95 -6.03
CA ASP A 237 16.35 2.93 -6.89
C ASP A 237 16.13 3.19 -8.40
N LYS A 238 15.39 4.25 -8.73
CA LYS A 238 15.21 4.73 -10.11
C LYS A 238 16.09 5.94 -10.40
N ASP A 239 15.97 6.99 -9.59
CA ASP A 239 16.55 8.31 -9.88
C ASP A 239 17.72 8.72 -8.97
N GLY A 240 17.95 8.03 -7.85
CA GLY A 240 19.03 8.32 -6.92
C GLY A 240 18.84 9.58 -6.07
N LYS A 241 17.65 10.22 -6.10
CA LYS A 241 17.39 11.49 -5.39
C LYS A 241 16.93 11.23 -3.95
N GLY A 242 17.83 10.90 -3.05
CA GLY A 242 17.50 10.60 -1.64
C GLY A 242 17.11 11.81 -0.78
N LEU A 243 17.42 13.04 -1.21
CA LEU A 243 17.06 14.30 -0.56
C LEU A 243 16.51 15.28 -1.60
N ARG A 244 15.58 16.13 -1.16
CA ARG A 244 15.06 17.24 -1.95
C ARG A 244 16.10 18.37 -2.09
N PRO A 245 15.97 19.27 -3.07
CA PRO A 245 16.89 20.42 -3.22
C PRO A 245 16.95 21.34 -1.98
N ASP A 246 15.85 21.38 -1.19
CA ASP A 246 15.80 22.14 0.06
C ASP A 246 16.40 21.39 1.27
N GLY A 247 17.02 20.23 1.04
CA GLY A 247 17.63 19.37 2.05
C GLY A 247 16.68 18.51 2.86
N LYS A 248 15.37 18.59 2.61
CA LYS A 248 14.38 17.74 3.25
C LYS A 248 14.40 16.32 2.67
N ARG A 249 13.74 15.40 3.35
CA ARG A 249 13.54 14.01 2.90
C ARG A 249 12.82 13.95 1.55
N ALA A 250 13.26 13.07 0.66
CA ALA A 250 12.64 12.84 -0.64
C ALA A 250 11.56 11.74 -0.60
N CYS A 251 11.57 10.90 0.43
CA CYS A 251 10.65 9.78 0.57
C CYS A 251 9.18 10.21 0.66
N THR A 252 8.27 9.30 0.32
CA THR A 252 6.83 9.49 0.46
C THR A 252 6.26 8.65 1.60
N LEU A 253 5.13 9.10 2.14
CA LEU A 253 4.40 8.32 3.13
C LEU A 253 3.88 7.03 2.49
N ILE A 254 4.01 5.91 3.21
CA ILE A 254 3.51 4.60 2.76
C ILE A 254 1.99 4.71 2.57
N PRO A 255 1.47 4.53 1.34
CA PRO A 255 0.04 4.60 1.08
C PRO A 255 -0.68 3.36 1.60
N PRO A 256 -2.00 3.44 1.86
CA PRO A 256 -2.78 2.25 2.11
C PRO A 256 -2.88 1.37 0.86
N ALA A 257 -3.01 0.06 1.07
CA ALA A 257 -3.23 -0.95 0.03
C ALA A 257 -4.57 -1.68 0.24
N TYR A 258 -5.58 -0.98 0.73
CA TYR A 258 -6.98 -1.40 0.81
C TYR A 258 -7.86 -0.54 -0.11
N GLY A 259 -9.07 -1.00 -0.44
CA GLY A 259 -10.01 -0.25 -1.29
C GLY A 259 -9.47 0.01 -2.70
N LEU A 260 -8.64 -0.90 -3.23
CA LEU A 260 -7.96 -0.71 -4.51
C LEU A 260 -8.83 -1.09 -5.72
N ALA A 261 -9.94 -1.80 -5.49
CA ALA A 261 -10.84 -2.21 -6.58
C ALA A 261 -11.54 -1.01 -7.22
N GLY A 262 -11.74 -1.08 -8.53
CA GLY A 262 -12.47 -0.05 -9.30
C GLY A 262 -11.61 1.08 -9.85
N VAL A 263 -10.29 1.07 -9.63
CA VAL A 263 -9.38 2.11 -10.15
C VAL A 263 -8.18 1.48 -10.87
N ASN A 264 -7.65 2.17 -11.86
CA ASN A 264 -6.56 1.67 -12.71
C ASN A 264 -5.17 2.06 -12.19
N LEU A 265 -5.05 3.26 -11.62
CA LEU A 265 -3.79 3.87 -11.26
C LEU A 265 -3.63 3.90 -9.74
N HIS A 266 -2.44 3.59 -9.26
CA HIS A 266 -2.15 3.45 -7.84
C HIS A 266 -0.90 4.25 -7.45
N THR A 267 -0.65 4.38 -6.15
CA THR A 267 0.36 5.25 -5.52
C THR A 267 0.06 6.75 -5.70
N TRP A 268 0.98 7.61 -5.28
CA TRP A 268 0.76 9.07 -5.25
C TRP A 268 0.77 9.71 -6.65
N THR A 269 1.57 9.16 -7.55
CA THR A 269 1.75 9.68 -8.90
C THR A 269 1.00 8.89 -9.97
N GLY A 270 0.39 7.77 -9.60
CA GLY A 270 -0.56 7.04 -10.44
C GLY A 270 -0.03 6.55 -11.78
N PHE A 271 1.25 6.19 -11.91
CA PHE A 271 1.78 5.78 -13.22
C PHE A 271 1.76 4.26 -13.47
N GLY A 272 1.14 3.48 -12.59
CA GLY A 272 1.02 2.03 -12.72
C GLY A 272 -0.20 1.45 -12.00
N SER A 273 -0.59 0.24 -12.44
CA SER A 273 -1.65 -0.58 -11.84
C SER A 273 -1.14 -1.38 -10.64
N VAL A 274 -2.04 -2.09 -9.92
CA VAL A 274 -1.65 -2.98 -8.82
C VAL A 274 -0.61 -4.02 -9.26
N PRO A 275 -0.79 -4.81 -10.34
CA PRO A 275 0.23 -5.77 -10.76
C PRO A 275 1.53 -5.11 -11.26
N TYR A 276 1.47 -3.90 -11.83
CA TYR A 276 2.68 -3.15 -12.16
C TYR A 276 3.51 -2.88 -10.90
N TRP A 277 2.88 -2.31 -9.87
CA TRP A 277 3.56 -1.99 -8.62
C TRP A 277 4.02 -3.24 -7.87
N ASN A 278 3.25 -4.32 -7.89
CA ASN A 278 3.68 -5.60 -7.30
C ASN A 278 4.95 -6.14 -7.98
N ALA A 279 5.03 -6.05 -9.31
CA ALA A 279 6.21 -6.48 -10.06
C ALA A 279 7.40 -5.54 -9.83
N PHE A 280 7.17 -4.23 -9.87
CA PHE A 280 8.21 -3.23 -9.61
C PHE A 280 8.79 -3.40 -8.20
N VAL A 281 7.98 -3.26 -7.16
CA VAL A 281 8.42 -3.34 -5.75
C VAL A 281 9.04 -4.70 -5.43
N GLY A 282 8.45 -5.80 -5.92
CA GLY A 282 8.97 -7.15 -5.66
C GLY A 282 10.37 -7.37 -6.23
N VAL A 283 10.72 -6.70 -7.34
CA VAL A 283 12.04 -6.84 -7.99
C VAL A 283 13.03 -5.76 -7.56
N THR A 284 12.57 -4.50 -7.41
CA THR A 284 13.47 -3.37 -7.14
C THR A 284 13.60 -3.12 -5.64
N ASP A 285 12.51 -2.77 -4.96
CA ASP A 285 12.56 -2.32 -3.56
C ASP A 285 12.74 -3.48 -2.57
N MET A 286 12.15 -4.65 -2.87
CA MET A 286 12.37 -5.88 -2.10
C MET A 286 13.62 -6.63 -2.53
N HIS A 287 14.14 -6.36 -3.74
CA HIS A 287 15.27 -7.09 -4.36
C HIS A 287 15.01 -8.59 -4.55
N GLY A 288 13.75 -8.97 -4.79
CA GLY A 288 13.35 -10.34 -5.11
C GLY A 288 13.69 -10.72 -6.57
N SER A 289 13.58 -12.01 -6.86
CA SER A 289 13.86 -12.56 -8.19
C SER A 289 12.58 -12.68 -9.03
N GLY A 290 12.41 -11.81 -10.02
CA GLY A 290 11.22 -11.79 -10.86
C GLY A 290 11.43 -11.13 -12.22
N THR A 291 10.35 -11.10 -13.00
CA THR A 291 10.33 -10.39 -14.27
C THR A 291 9.64 -9.03 -14.10
N PHE A 292 10.32 -7.96 -14.49
CA PHE A 292 9.77 -6.62 -14.59
C PHE A 292 10.31 -5.92 -15.83
N TYR A 293 9.46 -5.13 -16.52
CA TYR A 293 9.87 -4.32 -17.65
C TYR A 293 9.06 -3.04 -17.75
N ASP A 294 9.76 -1.90 -17.79
CA ASP A 294 9.19 -0.61 -18.17
C ASP A 294 10.24 0.23 -18.92
N ALA A 295 10.07 0.36 -20.24
CA ALA A 295 10.99 1.11 -21.08
C ALA A 295 11.12 2.59 -20.70
N ARG A 296 10.11 3.19 -20.05
CA ARG A 296 10.16 4.59 -19.58
C ARG A 296 11.29 4.82 -18.58
N LEU A 297 11.62 3.80 -17.77
CA LEU A 297 12.67 3.85 -16.76
C LEU A 297 14.09 3.65 -17.32
N SER A 298 14.24 3.48 -18.64
CA SER A 298 15.55 3.39 -19.30
C SER A 298 16.18 4.75 -19.61
N ASP A 299 15.44 5.84 -19.42
CA ASP A 299 15.95 7.20 -19.63
C ASP A 299 17.01 7.56 -18.58
N LYS A 300 18.26 7.68 -19.04
CA LYS A 300 19.43 7.99 -18.20
C LYS A 300 19.38 9.40 -17.57
N SER A 301 18.64 10.32 -18.16
CA SER A 301 18.54 11.69 -17.65
C SER A 301 17.60 11.78 -16.46
N THR A 302 16.51 11.04 -16.49
CA THR A 302 15.47 11.05 -15.44
C THR A 302 15.70 9.93 -14.42
N TYR A 303 16.12 8.73 -14.89
CA TYR A 303 16.25 7.51 -14.07
C TYR A 303 17.66 6.90 -14.16
N PRO A 304 18.72 7.65 -13.78
CA PRO A 304 20.10 7.21 -13.97
C PRO A 304 20.43 5.91 -13.23
N VAL A 305 19.84 5.65 -12.07
CA VAL A 305 20.07 4.44 -11.28
C VAL A 305 19.43 3.23 -11.96
N ALA A 306 18.17 3.32 -12.35
CA ALA A 306 17.46 2.23 -13.04
C ALA A 306 18.12 1.91 -14.39
N ALA A 307 18.53 2.95 -15.14
CA ALA A 307 19.19 2.78 -16.43
C ALA A 307 20.60 2.15 -16.28
N LYS A 308 21.36 2.51 -15.22
CA LYS A 308 22.69 1.95 -14.92
C LYS A 308 22.58 0.50 -14.44
N SER A 309 21.70 0.22 -13.50
CA SER A 309 21.51 -1.12 -12.92
C SER A 309 20.80 -2.11 -13.86
N GLY A 310 20.05 -1.60 -14.84
CA GLY A 310 19.21 -2.41 -15.72
C GLY A 310 17.92 -2.87 -15.06
N SER A 311 17.55 -2.36 -13.89
CA SER A 311 16.35 -2.76 -13.13
C SER A 311 15.05 -2.53 -13.89
N TYR A 312 15.02 -1.58 -14.85
CA TYR A 312 13.89 -1.38 -15.75
C TYR A 312 13.55 -2.59 -16.65
N ASN A 313 14.46 -3.57 -16.76
CA ASN A 313 14.33 -4.77 -17.57
C ASN A 313 14.86 -6.00 -16.82
N SER A 314 14.32 -6.29 -15.69
CA SER A 314 14.73 -7.43 -14.86
C SER A 314 14.20 -8.75 -15.40
N ARG A 315 15.04 -9.80 -15.30
CA ARG A 315 14.73 -11.17 -15.73
C ARG A 315 15.33 -12.16 -14.72
N GLY A 316 14.69 -12.24 -13.55
CA GLY A 316 15.12 -13.12 -12.46
C GLY A 316 15.15 -14.61 -12.88
N LYS A 317 16.19 -15.33 -12.47
CA LYS A 317 16.33 -16.77 -12.72
C LYS A 317 16.76 -17.48 -11.44
N PRO A 318 15.87 -18.32 -10.85
CA PRO A 318 14.48 -18.56 -11.25
C PRO A 318 13.57 -17.32 -11.02
N ASP A 319 12.54 -17.16 -11.87
CA ASP A 319 11.50 -16.18 -11.60
C ASP A 319 10.60 -16.69 -10.47
N ARG A 320 10.60 -16.00 -9.34
CA ARG A 320 9.84 -16.35 -8.12
C ARG A 320 8.61 -15.48 -7.91
N LEU A 321 8.37 -14.50 -8.80
CA LEU A 321 7.35 -13.47 -8.64
C LEU A 321 6.21 -13.60 -9.65
N THR A 322 6.51 -13.72 -10.96
CA THR A 322 5.51 -13.54 -12.03
C THR A 322 4.31 -14.48 -11.89
N SER A 323 4.53 -15.75 -11.55
CA SER A 323 3.45 -16.73 -11.37
C SER A 323 2.51 -16.41 -10.19
N LYS A 324 2.89 -15.50 -9.32
CA LYS A 324 2.16 -15.13 -8.09
C LYS A 324 1.35 -13.83 -8.24
N LEU A 325 1.61 -13.05 -9.28
CA LEU A 325 1.02 -11.72 -9.45
C LEU A 325 -0.51 -11.74 -9.51
N ALA A 326 -1.09 -12.74 -10.18
CA ALA A 326 -2.54 -12.85 -10.30
C ALA A 326 -3.22 -13.05 -8.93
N ALA A 327 -2.76 -14.02 -8.14
CA ALA A 327 -3.32 -14.29 -6.82
C ALA A 327 -3.08 -13.12 -5.85
N LEU A 328 -1.89 -12.52 -5.90
CA LEU A 328 -1.56 -11.34 -5.10
C LEU A 328 -2.50 -10.17 -5.41
N GLN A 329 -2.76 -9.88 -6.69
CA GLN A 329 -3.70 -8.85 -7.10
C GLN A 329 -5.13 -9.14 -6.62
N PHE A 330 -5.62 -10.38 -6.78
CA PHE A 330 -6.95 -10.78 -6.31
C PHE A 330 -7.12 -10.48 -4.81
N TYR A 331 -6.14 -10.87 -4.01
CA TYR A 331 -6.17 -10.60 -2.57
C TYR A 331 -6.20 -9.10 -2.26
N GLN A 332 -5.31 -8.32 -2.85
CA GLN A 332 -5.23 -6.87 -2.61
C GLN A 332 -6.52 -6.15 -3.02
N LEU A 333 -7.13 -6.52 -4.15
CA LEU A 333 -8.41 -5.96 -4.58
C LEU A 333 -9.59 -6.38 -3.69
N ALA A 334 -9.48 -7.51 -2.98
CA ALA A 334 -10.50 -7.98 -2.06
C ALA A 334 -10.45 -7.30 -0.68
N ILE A 335 -9.36 -6.60 -0.34
CA ILE A 335 -9.23 -5.90 0.94
C ILE A 335 -10.12 -4.64 0.92
N PRO A 336 -11.20 -4.57 1.72
CA PRO A 336 -12.07 -3.41 1.75
C PRO A 336 -11.41 -2.25 2.50
N ALA A 337 -11.76 -1.01 2.15
CA ALA A 337 -11.43 0.13 2.98
C ALA A 337 -12.10 -0.02 4.37
N PRO A 338 -11.37 0.24 5.48
CA PRO A 338 -11.91 0.07 6.82
C PRO A 338 -12.96 1.13 7.11
N LYS A 339 -14.07 0.71 7.74
CA LYS A 339 -15.11 1.62 8.21
C LYS A 339 -14.67 2.29 9.52
N PRO A 340 -15.00 3.58 9.73
CA PRO A 340 -14.68 4.26 10.98
C PRO A 340 -15.40 3.62 12.17
N PRO A 341 -14.78 3.59 13.37
CA PRO A 341 -15.42 3.09 14.57
C PRO A 341 -16.70 3.85 14.90
N ALA A 342 -17.68 3.17 15.47
CA ALA A 342 -18.90 3.80 15.92
C ALA A 342 -18.61 4.94 16.92
N GLY A 343 -19.20 6.12 16.69
CA GLY A 343 -19.02 7.28 17.58
C GLY A 343 -17.68 8.04 17.38
N SER A 344 -16.87 7.69 16.38
CA SER A 344 -15.59 8.38 16.10
C SER A 344 -15.76 9.72 15.37
N TYR A 345 -16.98 10.06 14.94
CA TYR A 345 -17.33 11.32 14.29
C TYR A 345 -18.76 11.75 14.63
N ASP A 346 -19.07 13.06 14.47
CA ASP A 346 -20.42 13.60 14.62
C ASP A 346 -21.25 13.33 13.35
N GLN A 347 -22.24 12.44 13.47
CA GLN A 347 -23.13 12.03 12.36
C GLN A 347 -23.92 13.19 11.75
N ALA A 348 -24.38 14.13 12.58
CA ALA A 348 -25.16 15.28 12.11
C ALA A 348 -24.27 16.29 11.37
N ALA A 349 -23.07 16.54 11.89
CA ALA A 349 -22.08 17.35 11.22
C ALA A 349 -21.58 16.70 9.92
N ALA A 350 -21.33 15.39 9.91
CA ALA A 350 -20.95 14.63 8.71
C ALA A 350 -22.03 14.72 7.62
N THR A 351 -23.32 14.67 7.99
CA THR A 351 -24.42 14.82 7.02
C THR A 351 -24.38 16.22 6.36
N ARG A 352 -24.13 17.29 7.12
CA ARG A 352 -23.94 18.64 6.56
C ARG A 352 -22.66 18.75 5.75
N GLY A 353 -21.57 18.14 6.24
CA GLY A 353 -20.28 18.11 5.55
C GLY A 353 -20.35 17.42 4.18
N LYS A 354 -21.19 16.40 4.03
CA LYS A 354 -21.46 15.79 2.72
C LYS A 354 -22.02 16.81 1.72
N VAL A 355 -22.95 17.66 2.14
CA VAL A 355 -23.49 18.71 1.27
C VAL A 355 -22.40 19.72 0.86
N VAL A 356 -21.49 20.04 1.76
CA VAL A 356 -20.34 20.90 1.44
C VAL A 356 -19.41 20.18 0.45
N PHE A 357 -19.11 18.90 0.67
CA PHE A 357 -18.22 18.09 -0.16
C PHE A 357 -18.73 17.98 -1.61
N GLU A 358 -20.02 17.71 -1.79
CA GLU A 358 -20.66 17.54 -3.09
C GLU A 358 -21.03 18.87 -3.76
N GLY A 359 -21.15 19.96 -2.99
CA GLY A 359 -21.56 21.29 -3.44
C GLY A 359 -20.44 22.31 -3.42
N LYS A 360 -20.52 23.29 -2.50
CA LYS A 360 -19.62 24.45 -2.41
C LYS A 360 -18.13 24.06 -2.31
N GLY A 361 -17.81 22.95 -1.66
CA GLY A 361 -16.45 22.45 -1.51
C GLY A 361 -15.85 21.86 -2.78
N THR A 362 -16.68 21.51 -3.79
CA THR A 362 -16.29 20.92 -5.08
C THR A 362 -15.44 19.64 -5.01
N CYS A 363 -15.29 19.04 -3.83
CA CYS A 363 -14.41 17.90 -3.60
C CYS A 363 -14.80 16.66 -4.43
N ALA A 364 -16.12 16.45 -4.63
CA ALA A 364 -16.66 15.35 -5.41
C ALA A 364 -16.32 15.42 -6.91
N ASN A 365 -15.79 16.54 -7.42
CA ASN A 365 -15.34 16.64 -8.82
C ASN A 365 -14.14 15.73 -9.10
N CYS A 366 -13.25 15.58 -8.12
CA CYS A 366 -12.10 14.67 -8.19
C CYS A 366 -12.31 13.42 -7.32
N HIS A 367 -12.80 13.58 -6.07
CA HIS A 367 -13.08 12.46 -5.17
C HIS A 367 -14.49 11.90 -5.39
N VAL A 368 -14.70 11.22 -6.51
CA VAL A 368 -16.02 10.77 -7.01
C VAL A 368 -16.59 9.63 -6.14
N PRO A 369 -17.75 9.81 -5.48
CA PRO A 369 -18.39 8.71 -4.75
C PRO A 369 -18.86 7.55 -5.68
N PRO A 370 -18.88 6.29 -5.25
CA PRO A 370 -18.50 5.80 -3.92
C PRO A 370 -17.01 5.46 -3.77
N LEU A 371 -16.21 5.64 -4.81
CA LEU A 371 -14.76 5.34 -4.78
C LEU A 371 -13.95 6.43 -4.04
N TYR A 372 -14.48 7.65 -4.02
CA TYR A 372 -13.81 8.84 -3.46
C TYR A 372 -12.40 9.07 -4.05
N THR A 373 -12.23 8.68 -5.31
CA THR A 373 -11.09 8.90 -6.19
C THR A 373 -11.61 8.86 -7.63
N GLU A 374 -10.77 9.20 -8.59
CA GLU A 374 -11.12 9.15 -10.01
C GLU A 374 -10.83 7.76 -10.58
N PRO A 375 -11.82 7.11 -11.20
CA PRO A 375 -11.56 5.93 -12.04
C PRO A 375 -10.88 6.35 -13.36
N GLY A 376 -10.32 5.36 -14.06
CA GLY A 376 -9.67 5.63 -15.35
C GLY A 376 -8.23 6.12 -15.19
N ASN A 377 -7.82 7.04 -16.05
CA ASN A 377 -6.43 7.47 -16.19
C ASN A 377 -6.24 8.99 -15.96
N ASN A 378 -7.20 9.65 -15.31
CA ASN A 378 -7.06 11.08 -15.01
C ASN A 378 -5.98 11.31 -13.95
N LEU A 379 -5.13 12.29 -14.18
CA LEU A 379 -4.06 12.74 -13.31
C LEU A 379 -4.03 14.26 -13.29
N HIS A 380 -3.48 14.84 -12.24
CA HIS A 380 -3.46 16.27 -12.00
C HIS A 380 -2.03 16.81 -11.99
N THR A 381 -1.83 17.95 -12.60
CA THR A 381 -0.56 18.67 -12.51
C THR A 381 -0.31 19.15 -11.08
N PRO A 382 0.96 19.34 -10.69
CA PRO A 382 1.29 19.95 -9.39
C PRO A 382 0.58 21.29 -9.13
N ALA A 383 0.38 22.11 -10.17
CA ALA A 383 -0.30 23.38 -10.07
C ALA A 383 -1.79 23.24 -9.75
N GLU A 384 -2.50 22.26 -10.35
CA GLU A 384 -3.92 22.00 -10.09
C GLU A 384 -4.19 21.58 -8.65
N VAL A 385 -3.26 20.87 -8.03
CA VAL A 385 -3.40 20.42 -6.64
C VAL A 385 -2.64 21.31 -5.64
N GLY A 386 -1.97 22.36 -6.13
CA GLY A 386 -1.31 23.38 -5.32
C GLY A 386 -0.11 22.87 -4.52
N VAL A 387 0.61 21.88 -5.05
CA VAL A 387 1.83 21.33 -4.43
C VAL A 387 3.02 21.45 -5.38
N ASP A 388 4.23 21.26 -4.86
CA ASP A 388 5.44 21.28 -5.71
C ASP A 388 5.53 20.05 -6.63
N ALA A 389 6.34 20.18 -7.68
CA ALA A 389 6.50 19.14 -8.70
C ALA A 389 7.50 18.02 -8.29
N PHE A 390 8.22 18.14 -7.17
CA PHE A 390 9.34 17.25 -6.87
C PHE A 390 8.99 15.76 -7.00
N GLN A 391 7.92 15.31 -6.33
CA GLN A 391 7.53 13.90 -6.40
C GLN A 391 6.89 13.53 -7.75
N ALA A 392 6.14 14.44 -8.36
CA ALA A 392 5.56 14.23 -9.69
C ALA A 392 6.68 14.02 -10.74
N ASP A 393 7.73 14.84 -10.70
CA ASP A 393 8.87 14.78 -11.63
C ASP A 393 9.74 13.53 -11.46
N ARG A 394 9.52 12.73 -10.43
CA ARG A 394 10.12 11.41 -10.21
C ARG A 394 9.32 10.27 -10.85
N SER A 395 8.18 10.59 -11.46
CA SER A 395 7.34 9.64 -12.18
C SER A 395 7.30 9.92 -13.68
N PRO A 396 7.06 8.90 -14.52
CA PRO A 396 7.00 9.09 -15.98
C PRO A 396 5.86 9.98 -16.48
N THR A 397 4.91 10.33 -15.63
CA THR A 397 3.74 11.16 -15.99
C THR A 397 3.91 12.62 -15.58
N HIS A 398 4.83 12.94 -14.68
CA HIS A 398 5.01 14.26 -14.04
C HIS A 398 3.74 14.82 -13.38
N MET A 399 2.86 13.93 -12.89
CA MET A 399 1.54 14.27 -12.36
C MET A 399 1.26 13.56 -11.04
N TYR A 400 0.22 14.02 -10.36
CA TYR A 400 -0.36 13.41 -9.16
C TYR A 400 -1.68 12.74 -9.46
N ARG A 401 -1.98 11.69 -8.70
CA ARG A 401 -3.27 11.01 -8.71
C ARG A 401 -4.17 11.56 -7.60
N THR A 402 -5.48 11.61 -7.84
CA THR A 402 -6.47 11.83 -6.78
C THR A 402 -6.42 10.70 -5.76
N ALA A 403 -5.94 10.99 -4.54
CA ALA A 403 -5.83 9.99 -3.49
C ALA A 403 -7.21 9.50 -3.03
N PRO A 404 -7.45 8.18 -2.83
CA PRO A 404 -8.71 7.69 -2.32
C PRO A 404 -8.97 8.20 -0.89
N LEU A 405 -10.22 8.59 -0.60
CA LEU A 405 -10.61 9.04 0.74
C LEU A 405 -11.33 7.94 1.55
N ALA A 406 -11.73 6.82 0.93
CA ALA A 406 -12.29 5.70 1.67
C ALA A 406 -11.27 5.15 2.69
N GLY A 407 -11.68 5.03 3.94
CA GLY A 407 -10.79 4.64 5.04
C GLY A 407 -9.87 5.76 5.56
N LEU A 408 -10.11 7.01 5.18
CA LEU A 408 -9.27 8.17 5.55
C LEU A 408 -9.08 8.34 7.05
N TRP A 409 -10.07 7.97 7.85
CA TRP A 409 -10.00 8.02 9.31
C TRP A 409 -8.81 7.23 9.89
N SER A 410 -8.32 6.20 9.18
CA SER A 410 -7.17 5.40 9.59
C SER A 410 -5.81 6.08 9.30
N HIS A 411 -5.78 7.19 8.56
CA HIS A 411 -4.55 7.92 8.16
C HIS A 411 -4.08 8.93 9.22
N GLN A 412 -4.21 8.61 10.50
CA GLN A 412 -3.94 9.56 11.58
C GLN A 412 -2.45 9.84 11.82
N LYS A 413 -1.54 8.97 11.35
CA LYS A 413 -0.10 9.09 11.60
C LYS A 413 0.64 9.65 10.38
N GLY A 414 1.60 10.54 10.61
CA GLY A 414 2.51 11.08 9.59
C GLY A 414 1.95 12.21 8.74
N GLY A 415 0.70 12.63 8.98
CA GLY A 415 0.05 13.72 8.23
C GLY A 415 -0.56 13.27 6.89
N PHE A 416 -0.96 14.25 6.09
CA PHE A 416 -1.67 14.07 4.82
C PHE A 416 -0.80 14.49 3.63
N TYR A 417 -1.21 14.13 2.42
CA TYR A 417 -0.46 14.17 1.17
C TYR A 417 0.71 13.17 1.13
N HIS A 418 1.40 13.13 0.01
CA HIS A 418 2.46 12.17 -0.23
C HIS A 418 3.67 12.31 0.72
N ASP A 419 3.91 13.50 1.25
CA ASP A 419 5.07 13.82 2.10
C ASP A 419 4.71 14.19 3.55
N GLY A 420 3.40 14.18 3.90
CA GLY A 420 2.93 14.53 5.24
C GLY A 420 2.94 16.03 5.53
N ARG A 421 2.94 16.89 4.50
CA ARG A 421 3.04 18.36 4.66
C ARG A 421 1.90 18.99 5.44
N PHE A 422 0.73 18.37 5.47
CA PHE A 422 -0.41 18.83 6.24
C PHE A 422 -0.60 17.94 7.47
N ALA A 423 -0.54 18.53 8.66
CA ALA A 423 -0.63 17.77 9.89
C ALA A 423 -2.07 17.29 10.19
N THR A 424 -3.07 18.05 9.76
CA THR A 424 -4.48 17.82 10.07
C THR A 424 -5.37 17.89 8.82
N LEU A 425 -6.58 17.33 8.91
CA LEU A 425 -7.61 17.49 7.86
C LEU A 425 -8.01 18.98 7.70
N ARG A 426 -7.92 19.76 8.76
CA ARG A 426 -8.18 21.20 8.69
C ARG A 426 -7.17 21.87 7.75
N ASP A 427 -5.89 21.56 7.86
CA ASP A 427 -4.86 22.13 7.00
C ASP A 427 -5.09 21.78 5.52
N VAL A 428 -5.53 20.54 5.24
CA VAL A 428 -5.90 20.09 3.88
C VAL A 428 -7.08 20.90 3.35
N ILE A 429 -8.12 21.10 4.16
CA ILE A 429 -9.31 21.86 3.76
C ILE A 429 -8.96 23.33 3.56
N ASP A 430 -8.17 23.92 4.43
CA ASP A 430 -7.71 25.30 4.30
C ASP A 430 -6.88 25.48 3.03
N HIS A 431 -5.99 24.55 2.71
CA HIS A 431 -5.23 24.54 1.46
C HIS A 431 -6.14 24.59 0.22
N TYR A 432 -7.13 23.69 0.12
CA TYR A 432 -8.05 23.69 -1.03
C TYR A 432 -9.00 24.90 -1.01
N ASN A 433 -9.43 25.36 0.17
CA ASN A 433 -10.23 26.56 0.30
C ASN A 433 -9.52 27.77 -0.30
N ASP A 434 -8.22 27.90 -0.05
CA ASP A 434 -7.41 29.02 -0.55
C ASP A 434 -7.02 28.83 -2.03
N LEU A 435 -6.65 27.63 -2.43
CA LEU A 435 -6.28 27.31 -3.81
C LEU A 435 -7.45 27.55 -4.77
N LEU A 436 -8.63 27.04 -4.43
CA LEU A 436 -9.81 27.06 -5.28
C LEU A 436 -10.76 28.25 -4.99
N LYS A 437 -10.41 29.11 -4.03
CA LYS A 437 -11.20 30.31 -3.63
C LYS A 437 -12.63 29.95 -3.22
N LEU A 438 -12.81 28.87 -2.44
CA LEU A 438 -14.14 28.32 -2.10
C LEU A 438 -14.93 29.18 -1.12
N ALA A 439 -14.27 30.04 -0.34
CA ALA A 439 -14.87 30.89 0.68
C ALA A 439 -15.70 30.09 1.71
N LEU A 440 -15.19 28.92 2.15
CA LEU A 440 -15.82 28.09 3.17
C LEU A 440 -15.77 28.79 4.53
N THR A 441 -16.90 28.83 5.24
CA THR A 441 -16.95 29.26 6.62
C THR A 441 -16.30 28.24 7.56
N ASP A 442 -15.92 28.66 8.77
CA ASP A 442 -15.35 27.75 9.78
C ASP A 442 -16.29 26.59 10.13
N ARG A 443 -17.61 26.83 10.13
CA ARG A 443 -18.60 25.78 10.35
C ARG A 443 -18.62 24.78 9.20
N GLU A 444 -18.62 25.24 7.95
CA GLU A 444 -18.57 24.35 6.77
C GLU A 444 -17.30 23.50 6.78
N LYS A 445 -16.17 24.10 7.15
CA LYS A 445 -14.89 23.38 7.29
C LYS A 445 -14.95 22.32 8.40
N ALA A 446 -15.54 22.63 9.56
CA ALA A 446 -15.72 21.68 10.65
C ALA A 446 -16.67 20.53 10.26
N ASP A 447 -17.82 20.82 9.64
CA ASP A 447 -18.76 19.83 9.15
C ASP A 447 -18.11 18.92 8.09
N LEU A 448 -17.29 19.49 7.19
CA LEU A 448 -16.53 18.73 6.17
C LEU A 448 -15.49 17.79 6.81
N ILE A 449 -14.80 18.18 7.87
CA ILE A 449 -13.90 17.32 8.63
C ILE A 449 -14.63 16.08 9.14
N GLU A 450 -15.82 16.26 9.75
CA GLU A 450 -16.60 15.14 10.27
C GLU A 450 -17.09 14.21 9.14
N TYR A 451 -17.43 14.76 7.97
CA TYR A 451 -17.72 13.94 6.79
C TYR A 451 -16.50 13.13 6.33
N LEU A 452 -15.34 13.74 6.22
CA LEU A 452 -14.10 13.06 5.84
C LEU A 452 -13.71 11.94 6.83
N LYS A 453 -13.96 12.13 8.12
CA LYS A 453 -13.79 11.08 9.14
C LYS A 453 -14.79 9.94 9.00
N SER A 454 -15.94 10.17 8.38
CA SER A 454 -16.97 9.16 8.18
C SER A 454 -16.71 8.24 6.97
N LEU A 455 -15.72 8.57 6.13
CA LEU A 455 -15.31 7.81 4.96
C LEU A 455 -14.27 6.76 5.35
#